data_5533fc171d864c77c01e9b5428efc15c
#
_entry.id   5533fc171d864c77c01e9b5428efc15c
#
_cell.length_a   1.000
_cell.length_b   1.000
_cell.length_c   1.000
_cell.angle_alpha   90.00
_cell.angle_beta   90.00
_cell.angle_gamma   90.00
#
_symmetry.space_group_name_H-M   'P 1'
#
loop_
_entity.id
_entity.type
_entity.pdbx_description
1 polymer ?
#
loop_
_entity_poly.entity_id
_entity_poly.type
_entity_poly.pdbx_seq_one_letter_code
_entity_poly.pdbx_strand_id
1 'polypeptide(L)'
;MSKLEKPSFIERDFDAVKQRLIADSGLQPADPEFVALKQIAYEMYVLRCNIQDACVQNLLDYARYPMLDYLGAMRDCYREEGESDDVYRERIKRAMEKYAVAGPADCYIELAKEAGGKSGDEDGSLIDNIIDVSVYSPIDVFGDKVRPSGKAVITVLSKEYWDIDDWMELKSKPEPTDEELSKLAVMNTLLERVRIALSDKDKRPLCELVEVNLPKKIDVSFTVEITATMSGSPSLKGDVEKALNAYLKRIQKTISRDLVVNQIIGVCQAVPGVYKVEITGLEGDVRADYNEFISAAAEVVVTGVSNERE
;
A
#
# COMPACT_ATOMS: atom_id res chain seq x y z
N MET A 1 6.80 4.83 -4.85
CA MET A 1 7.90 5.84 -5.04
C MET A 1 9.09 5.18 -5.71
N SER A 2 9.73 5.81 -6.69
CA SER A 2 10.97 5.27 -7.27
C SER A 2 12.07 5.33 -6.23
N LYS A 3 12.82 4.24 -6.07
CA LYS A 3 13.97 4.17 -5.18
C LYS A 3 15.02 5.18 -5.67
N LEU A 4 15.50 6.05 -4.79
CA LEU A 4 16.57 6.99 -5.12
C LEU A 4 17.82 6.22 -5.53
N GLU A 5 18.62 6.78 -6.45
CA GLU A 5 19.89 6.16 -6.81
C GLU A 5 20.83 6.10 -5.61
N LYS A 6 21.62 5.02 -5.52
CA LYS A 6 22.59 4.82 -4.45
C LYS A 6 23.66 5.90 -4.54
N PRO A 7 23.78 6.81 -3.55
CA PRO A 7 24.72 7.90 -3.61
C PRO A 7 26.18 7.44 -3.46
N SER A 8 27.08 8.13 -4.11
CA SER A 8 28.52 7.96 -3.94
C SER A 8 29.04 9.13 -3.09
N PHE A 9 29.44 8.83 -1.86
CA PHE A 9 29.98 9.83 -0.92
C PHE A 9 31.48 9.99 -1.05
N ILE A 10 32.19 8.94 -1.47
CA ILE A 10 33.64 8.89 -1.58
C ILE A 10 34.02 8.19 -2.88
N GLU A 11 34.99 8.76 -3.57
CA GLU A 11 35.59 8.13 -4.75
C GLU A 11 36.31 6.83 -4.36
N ARG A 12 35.99 5.73 -5.08
CA ARG A 12 36.48 4.37 -4.82
C ARG A 12 37.26 3.84 -6.04
N ASP A 13 38.25 4.62 -6.46
CA ASP A 13 39.13 4.23 -7.52
C ASP A 13 40.51 3.92 -6.91
N PHE A 14 40.95 2.65 -7.00
CA PHE A 14 42.23 2.20 -6.50
C PHE A 14 43.37 2.84 -7.27
N ASP A 15 43.24 2.95 -8.59
CA ASP A 15 44.30 3.50 -9.43
C ASP A 15 44.47 5.00 -9.19
N ALA A 16 43.41 5.73 -8.98
CA ALA A 16 43.46 7.15 -8.61
C ALA A 16 44.16 7.36 -7.25
N VAL A 17 43.82 6.55 -6.24
CA VAL A 17 44.48 6.59 -4.93
C VAL A 17 45.96 6.28 -5.04
N LYS A 18 46.31 5.23 -5.76
CA LYS A 18 47.68 4.79 -6.00
C LYS A 18 48.48 5.86 -6.74
N GLN A 19 47.98 6.42 -7.85
CA GLN A 19 48.65 7.47 -8.61
C GLN A 19 48.92 8.72 -7.78
N ARG A 20 47.95 9.13 -6.97
CA ARG A 20 48.11 10.26 -6.05
C ARG A 20 49.24 10.01 -5.04
N LEU A 21 49.25 8.84 -4.39
CA LEU A 21 50.32 8.50 -3.42
C LEU A 21 51.72 8.41 -4.07
N ILE A 22 51.81 7.90 -5.33
CA ILE A 22 53.05 7.87 -6.08
C ILE A 22 53.50 9.31 -6.37
N ALA A 23 52.60 10.17 -6.84
CA ALA A 23 52.93 11.56 -7.12
C ALA A 23 53.39 12.32 -5.87
N ASP A 24 52.72 12.10 -4.75
CA ASP A 24 53.05 12.76 -3.46
C ASP A 24 54.38 12.25 -2.88
N SER A 25 54.73 10.98 -3.05
CA SER A 25 55.94 10.36 -2.51
C SER A 25 57.19 10.58 -3.33
N GLY A 26 57.04 10.81 -4.64
CA GLY A 26 58.17 10.90 -5.59
C GLY A 26 58.91 9.56 -5.84
N LEU A 27 58.43 8.42 -5.28
CA LEU A 27 59.03 7.11 -5.43
C LEU A 27 58.90 6.58 -6.86
N GLN A 28 59.94 5.89 -7.34
CA GLN A 28 59.95 5.22 -8.63
C GLN A 28 59.59 3.74 -8.50
N PRO A 29 59.05 3.11 -9.54
CA PRO A 29 58.72 1.69 -9.51
C PRO A 29 59.84 0.73 -9.13
N ALA A 30 61.09 1.16 -9.28
CA ALA A 30 62.29 0.39 -8.93
C ALA A 30 62.70 0.51 -7.46
N ASP A 31 62.10 1.44 -6.73
CA ASP A 31 62.42 1.67 -5.30
C ASP A 31 61.84 0.56 -4.43
N PRO A 32 62.58 0.00 -3.46
CA PRO A 32 62.10 -1.07 -2.59
C PRO A 32 60.84 -0.64 -1.83
N GLU A 33 60.74 0.64 -1.44
CA GLU A 33 59.63 1.24 -0.72
C GLU A 33 58.34 1.32 -1.54
N PHE A 34 58.45 1.17 -2.87
CA PHE A 34 57.28 1.20 -3.76
C PHE A 34 56.27 0.07 -3.49
N VAL A 35 56.76 -1.10 -2.97
CA VAL A 35 55.89 -2.21 -2.59
C VAL A 35 55.06 -1.82 -1.37
N ALA A 36 55.67 -1.17 -0.38
CA ALA A 36 54.97 -0.71 0.82
C ALA A 36 53.95 0.38 0.44
N LEU A 37 54.27 1.28 -0.48
CA LEU A 37 53.35 2.30 -0.99
C LEU A 37 52.10 1.68 -1.65
N LYS A 38 52.25 0.61 -2.42
CA LYS A 38 51.12 -0.11 -3.00
C LYS A 38 50.20 -0.73 -1.91
N GLN A 39 50.82 -1.29 -0.86
CA GLN A 39 50.06 -1.83 0.26
C GLN A 39 49.27 -0.74 0.96
N ILE A 40 49.89 0.42 1.23
CA ILE A 40 49.19 1.58 1.81
C ILE A 40 48.06 2.05 0.91
N ALA A 41 48.27 2.12 -0.41
CA ALA A 41 47.25 2.48 -1.39
C ALA A 41 46.05 1.53 -1.33
N TYR A 42 46.31 0.24 -1.18
CA TYR A 42 45.25 -0.78 -1.04
C TYR A 42 44.47 -0.63 0.26
N GLU A 43 45.14 -0.46 1.40
CA GLU A 43 44.49 -0.23 2.69
C GLU A 43 43.64 1.05 2.67
N MET A 44 44.11 2.12 2.07
CA MET A 44 43.35 3.35 1.90
C MET A 44 42.12 3.16 1.00
N TYR A 45 42.26 2.36 -0.05
CA TYR A 45 41.11 2.01 -0.89
C TYR A 45 40.06 1.20 -0.13
N VAL A 46 40.48 0.18 0.62
CA VAL A 46 39.59 -0.62 1.47
C VAL A 46 38.90 0.25 2.51
N LEU A 47 39.64 1.17 3.15
CA LEU A 47 39.06 2.12 4.11
C LEU A 47 38.00 3.01 3.46
N ARG A 48 38.24 3.53 2.26
CA ARG A 48 37.25 4.32 1.50
C ARG A 48 36.01 3.50 1.16
N CYS A 49 36.16 2.23 0.78
CA CYS A 49 35.04 1.33 0.56
C CYS A 49 34.22 1.14 1.84
N ASN A 50 34.88 0.90 2.97
CA ASN A 50 34.21 0.74 4.27
C ASN A 50 33.47 2.01 4.72
N ILE A 51 34.08 3.19 4.53
CA ILE A 51 33.42 4.48 4.83
C ILE A 51 32.20 4.68 3.93
N GLN A 52 32.32 4.42 2.62
CA GLN A 52 31.20 4.50 1.71
C GLN A 52 30.05 3.59 2.14
N ASP A 53 30.35 2.35 2.50
CA ASP A 53 29.34 1.40 2.91
C ASP A 53 28.71 1.80 4.26
N ALA A 54 29.49 2.30 5.21
CA ALA A 54 28.99 2.85 6.47
C ALA A 54 28.07 4.05 6.24
N CYS A 55 28.44 4.98 5.34
CA CYS A 55 27.58 6.12 5.01
C CYS A 55 26.26 5.67 4.36
N VAL A 56 26.29 4.69 3.47
CA VAL A 56 25.09 4.15 2.82
C VAL A 56 24.18 3.44 3.81
N GLN A 57 24.72 2.75 4.82
CA GLN A 57 23.93 2.09 5.86
C GLN A 57 23.15 3.08 6.76
N ASN A 58 23.50 4.35 6.78
CA ASN A 58 22.70 5.38 7.46
C ASN A 58 21.48 5.86 6.65
N LEU A 59 21.35 5.42 5.41
CA LEU A 59 20.21 5.76 4.56
C LEU A 59 19.16 4.66 4.63
N LEU A 60 17.95 4.98 5.05
CA LEU A 60 16.85 4.03 5.24
C LEU A 60 16.60 3.14 4.02
N ASP A 61 16.70 3.70 2.79
CA ASP A 61 16.45 2.96 1.56
C ASP A 61 17.50 1.87 1.26
N TYR A 62 18.69 1.97 1.86
CA TYR A 62 19.83 1.09 1.60
C TYR A 62 20.31 0.32 2.83
N ALA A 63 19.88 0.73 4.03
CA ALA A 63 20.22 0.07 5.28
C ALA A 63 19.75 -1.39 5.29
N ARG A 64 20.56 -2.26 5.90
CA ARG A 64 20.29 -3.68 6.12
C ARG A 64 20.48 -4.01 7.59
N TYR A 65 20.03 -5.20 7.98
CA TYR A 65 20.33 -5.73 9.31
C TYR A 65 21.85 -5.67 9.60
N PRO A 66 22.30 -5.24 10.77
CA PRO A 66 21.52 -4.73 11.92
C PRO A 66 21.24 -3.21 11.87
N MET A 67 21.84 -2.45 10.97
CA MET A 67 21.71 -0.98 10.92
C MET A 67 20.28 -0.50 10.69
N LEU A 68 19.51 -1.26 9.91
CA LEU A 68 18.10 -0.97 9.70
C LEU A 68 17.30 -1.01 10.99
N ASP A 69 17.65 -1.88 11.93
CA ASP A 69 16.98 -2.02 13.22
C ASP A 69 17.27 -0.82 14.13
N TYR A 70 18.49 -0.27 14.10
CA TYR A 70 18.80 0.99 14.78
C TYR A 70 18.04 2.18 14.20
N LEU A 71 17.92 2.25 12.87
CA LEU A 71 17.12 3.29 12.22
C LEU A 71 15.63 3.17 12.56
N GLY A 72 15.13 1.95 12.69
CA GLY A 72 13.77 1.69 13.15
C GLY A 72 13.56 2.08 14.62
N ALA A 73 14.48 1.71 15.50
CA ALA A 73 14.43 2.07 16.92
C ALA A 73 14.42 3.59 17.14
N MET A 74 15.11 4.37 16.32
CA MET A 74 15.07 5.85 16.35
C MET A 74 13.66 6.41 16.06
N ARG A 75 12.76 5.61 15.49
CA ARG A 75 11.38 5.95 15.16
C ARG A 75 10.37 5.14 15.97
N ASP A 76 10.83 4.54 17.06
CA ASP A 76 10.02 3.65 17.91
C ASP A 76 9.27 2.56 17.12
N CYS A 77 9.93 2.06 16.08
CA CYS A 77 9.42 1.02 15.19
C CYS A 77 10.38 -0.17 15.25
N TYR A 78 9.97 -1.24 15.90
CA TYR A 78 10.80 -2.43 16.10
C TYR A 78 10.41 -3.52 15.10
N ARG A 79 11.41 -4.32 14.67
CA ARG A 79 11.22 -5.43 13.74
C ARG A 79 10.35 -6.52 14.38
N GLU A 80 9.44 -7.08 13.59
CA GLU A 80 8.64 -8.24 13.96
C GLU A 80 9.39 -9.55 13.64
N GLU A 81 9.03 -10.63 14.35
CA GLU A 81 9.65 -11.93 14.14
C GLU A 81 9.38 -12.43 12.71
N GLY A 82 10.46 -12.78 11.98
CA GLY A 82 10.37 -13.22 10.59
C GLY A 82 10.14 -12.12 9.55
N GLU A 83 10.13 -10.84 9.95
CA GLU A 83 9.92 -9.72 9.02
C GLU A 83 11.15 -9.46 8.15
N SER A 84 10.95 -9.39 6.83
CA SER A 84 12.03 -9.07 5.88
C SER A 84 12.42 -7.59 5.94
N ASP A 85 13.67 -7.28 5.55
CA ASP A 85 14.17 -5.89 5.51
C ASP A 85 13.31 -4.95 4.67
N ASP A 86 12.73 -5.44 3.57
CA ASP A 86 11.94 -4.59 2.67
C ASP A 86 10.58 -4.23 3.30
N VAL A 87 9.90 -5.18 3.95
CA VAL A 87 8.64 -4.95 4.66
C VAL A 87 8.86 -4.02 5.85
N TYR A 88 9.91 -4.32 6.64
CA TYR A 88 10.26 -3.51 7.80
C TYR A 88 10.63 -2.06 7.42
N ARG A 89 11.36 -1.87 6.32
CA ARG A 89 11.71 -0.55 5.80
C ARG A 89 10.48 0.29 5.45
N GLU A 90 9.48 -0.30 4.80
CA GLU A 90 8.23 0.39 4.48
C GLU A 90 7.45 0.74 5.76
N ARG A 91 7.47 -0.14 6.76
CA ARG A 91 6.86 0.13 8.08
C ARG A 91 7.57 1.25 8.83
N ILE A 92 8.91 1.32 8.79
CA ILE A 92 9.68 2.44 9.36
C ILE A 92 9.35 3.78 8.67
N LYS A 93 9.14 3.79 7.34
CA LYS A 93 8.75 5.02 6.62
C LYS A 93 7.42 5.57 7.11
N ARG A 94 6.45 4.68 7.37
CA ARG A 94 5.12 5.04 7.86
C ARG A 94 5.09 5.37 9.35
N ALA A 95 6.07 4.89 10.13
CA ALA A 95 6.09 5.13 11.58
C ALA A 95 6.07 6.62 11.97
N MET A 96 6.61 7.51 11.13
CA MET A 96 6.56 8.96 11.36
C MET A 96 5.14 9.54 11.25
N GLU A 97 4.29 8.96 10.43
CA GLU A 97 2.91 9.41 10.23
C GLU A 97 2.08 9.19 11.49
N LYS A 98 2.40 8.12 12.25
CA LYS A 98 1.76 7.79 13.53
C LYS A 98 1.95 8.87 14.63
N TYR A 99 3.04 9.62 14.59
CA TYR A 99 3.36 10.64 15.59
C TYR A 99 3.01 12.07 15.14
N ALA A 100 2.41 12.23 13.98
CA ALA A 100 1.93 13.52 13.53
C ALA A 100 0.70 13.93 14.35
N VAL A 101 0.93 14.71 15.43
CA VAL A 101 -0.07 15.12 16.44
C VAL A 101 -1.17 16.04 15.89
N ALA A 102 -1.13 16.45 14.65
CA ALA A 102 -2.06 17.42 14.10
C ALA A 102 -2.76 16.96 12.82
N GLY A 103 -3.50 15.84 12.88
CA GLY A 103 -4.55 15.52 11.93
C GLY A 103 -4.24 15.33 10.44
N PRO A 104 -3.03 14.90 9.99
CA PRO A 104 -2.94 14.40 8.63
C PRO A 104 -3.78 13.12 8.52
N ALA A 105 -4.51 12.96 7.43
CA ALA A 105 -5.34 11.79 7.17
C ALA A 105 -4.56 10.47 7.35
N ASP A 106 -3.29 10.46 6.95
CA ASP A 106 -2.39 9.31 7.05
C ASP A 106 -2.18 8.83 8.50
N CYS A 107 -2.15 9.75 9.48
CA CYS A 107 -2.08 9.40 10.90
C CYS A 107 -3.31 8.60 11.35
N TYR A 108 -4.51 9.06 10.99
CA TYR A 108 -5.74 8.34 11.31
C TYR A 108 -5.82 6.98 10.62
N ILE A 109 -5.35 6.89 9.37
CA ILE A 109 -5.30 5.63 8.61
C ILE A 109 -4.40 4.61 9.32
N GLU A 110 -3.19 5.00 9.70
CA GLU A 110 -2.24 4.09 10.35
C GLU A 110 -2.71 3.68 11.76
N LEU A 111 -3.24 4.62 12.55
CA LEU A 111 -3.81 4.31 13.87
C LEU A 111 -5.03 3.37 13.78
N ALA A 112 -5.89 3.58 12.79
CA ALA A 112 -7.04 2.71 12.58
C ALA A 112 -6.61 1.29 12.16
N LYS A 113 -5.64 1.16 11.26
CA LYS A 113 -5.09 -0.13 10.83
C LYS A 113 -4.40 -0.88 11.98
N GLU A 114 -3.65 -0.16 12.83
CA GLU A 114 -3.03 -0.74 14.02
C GLU A 114 -4.08 -1.25 15.03
N ALA A 115 -5.16 -0.48 15.22
CA ALA A 115 -6.25 -0.85 16.13
C ALA A 115 -7.07 -2.05 15.63
N GLY A 116 -7.10 -2.30 14.32
CA GLY A 116 -7.81 -3.44 13.72
C GLY A 116 -7.26 -4.81 14.09
N GLY A 117 -6.09 -4.86 14.75
CA GLY A 117 -5.46 -6.10 15.19
C GLY A 117 -4.63 -6.77 14.07
N LYS A 118 -3.71 -7.67 14.49
CA LYS A 118 -2.92 -8.51 13.61
C LYS A 118 -3.54 -9.90 13.51
N SER A 119 -3.41 -10.53 12.35
CA SER A 119 -3.72 -11.94 12.16
C SER A 119 -2.86 -12.76 13.14
N GLY A 120 -3.46 -13.27 14.22
CA GLY A 120 -2.74 -14.08 15.21
C GLY A 120 -2.84 -13.62 16.66
N ASP A 121 -3.68 -12.64 16.99
CA ASP A 121 -4.01 -12.35 18.39
C ASP A 121 -4.52 -13.63 19.05
N GLU A 122 -3.98 -13.97 20.24
CA GLU A 122 -4.21 -15.24 20.97
C GLU A 122 -5.66 -15.58 21.25
N ASP A 123 -6.57 -14.62 21.12
CA ASP A 123 -8.01 -14.77 21.38
C ASP A 123 -8.75 -15.56 20.30
N GLY A 124 -8.15 -15.90 19.16
CA GLY A 124 -8.85 -16.54 18.05
C GLY A 124 -10.08 -15.75 17.56
N SER A 125 -10.21 -14.49 17.96
CA SER A 125 -11.32 -13.65 17.57
C SER A 125 -11.15 -13.25 16.11
N LEU A 126 -12.22 -13.42 15.35
CA LEU A 126 -12.37 -13.04 13.94
C LEU A 126 -12.21 -11.52 13.67
N ILE A 127 -11.70 -10.76 14.66
CA ILE A 127 -11.47 -9.32 14.55
C ILE A 127 -10.17 -9.11 13.79
N ASP A 128 -10.17 -9.56 12.56
CA ASP A 128 -8.98 -9.59 11.79
C ASP A 128 -9.12 -8.70 10.57
N ASN A 129 -8.28 -7.70 10.58
CA ASN A 129 -7.73 -7.14 9.38
C ASN A 129 -8.62 -6.12 8.67
N ILE A 130 -8.44 -4.91 9.09
CA ILE A 130 -8.77 -3.76 8.27
C ILE A 130 -7.92 -3.83 7.00
N ILE A 131 -8.57 -3.88 5.84
CA ILE A 131 -7.92 -3.89 4.53
C ILE A 131 -7.58 -2.48 4.11
N ASP A 132 -8.56 -1.57 4.27
CA ASP A 132 -8.40 -0.19 3.87
C ASP A 132 -9.18 0.75 4.79
N VAL A 133 -8.70 1.98 4.88
CA VAL A 133 -9.31 3.03 5.70
C VAL A 133 -9.34 4.31 4.88
N SER A 134 -10.50 4.92 4.80
CA SER A 134 -10.67 6.27 4.24
C SER A 134 -10.92 7.26 5.35
N VAL A 135 -10.30 8.43 5.25
CA VAL A 135 -10.48 9.54 6.18
C VAL A 135 -10.97 10.74 5.42
N TYR A 136 -12.09 11.30 5.85
CA TYR A 136 -12.71 12.45 5.23
C TYR A 136 -13.14 13.46 6.29
N SER A 137 -12.88 14.74 6.03
CA SER A 137 -13.39 15.84 6.84
C SER A 137 -14.52 16.53 6.09
N PRO A 138 -15.79 16.40 6.54
CA PRO A 138 -16.91 17.09 5.91
C PRO A 138 -16.74 18.59 5.93
N ILE A 139 -17.27 19.25 4.92
CA ILE A 139 -17.25 20.70 4.79
C ILE A 139 -18.68 21.21 4.96
N ASP A 140 -18.89 22.05 5.97
CA ASP A 140 -20.17 22.72 6.16
C ASP A 140 -20.23 24.02 5.35
N VAL A 141 -21.30 24.19 4.59
CA VAL A 141 -21.55 25.38 3.78
C VAL A 141 -22.59 26.24 4.46
N PHE A 142 -22.19 27.43 4.91
CA PHE A 142 -23.08 28.44 5.52
C PHE A 142 -23.15 29.66 4.59
N GLY A 143 -24.12 29.68 3.67
CA GLY A 143 -24.22 30.71 2.62
C GLY A 143 -22.96 30.65 1.73
N ASP A 144 -22.26 31.78 1.60
CA ASP A 144 -21.03 31.87 0.78
C ASP A 144 -19.75 31.44 1.55
N LYS A 145 -19.89 31.01 2.81
CA LYS A 145 -18.76 30.60 3.66
C LYS A 145 -18.68 29.08 3.76
N VAL A 146 -17.52 28.56 3.41
CA VAL A 146 -17.15 27.15 3.53
C VAL A 146 -16.26 27.00 4.76
N ARG A 147 -16.62 26.10 5.68
CA ARG A 147 -15.83 25.82 6.89
C ARG A 147 -15.70 24.30 7.08
N PRO A 148 -14.55 23.80 7.57
CA PRO A 148 -14.45 22.43 8.04
C PRO A 148 -15.50 22.20 9.15
N SER A 149 -16.18 21.05 9.12
CA SER A 149 -17.21 20.72 10.12
C SER A 149 -16.64 20.43 11.51
N GLY A 150 -15.32 20.35 11.66
CA GLY A 150 -14.66 19.89 12.87
C GLY A 150 -14.86 18.40 13.18
N LYS A 151 -15.26 17.62 12.16
CA LYS A 151 -15.41 16.18 12.23
C LYS A 151 -14.42 15.48 11.32
N ALA A 152 -13.84 14.40 11.81
CA ALA A 152 -13.13 13.41 11.00
C ALA A 152 -13.99 12.16 10.90
N VAL A 153 -14.44 11.85 9.70
CA VAL A 153 -15.18 10.62 9.42
C VAL A 153 -14.21 9.58 8.90
N ILE A 154 -14.07 8.50 9.63
CA ILE A 154 -13.18 7.39 9.32
C ILE A 154 -14.03 6.19 8.88
N THR A 155 -13.85 5.78 7.64
CA THR A 155 -14.54 4.61 7.07
C THR A 155 -13.58 3.44 7.04
N VAL A 156 -13.99 2.31 7.62
CA VAL A 156 -13.15 1.13 7.82
C VAL A 156 -13.65 -0.03 6.98
N LEU A 157 -12.86 -0.49 6.03
CA LEU A 157 -13.14 -1.67 5.20
C LEU A 157 -12.45 -2.90 5.81
N SER A 158 -13.25 -3.88 6.24
CA SER A 158 -12.76 -5.15 6.78
C SER A 158 -12.51 -6.20 5.69
N LYS A 159 -11.82 -7.28 6.02
CA LYS A 159 -11.65 -8.45 5.11
C LYS A 159 -12.96 -9.07 4.66
N GLU A 160 -13.99 -8.98 5.48
CA GLU A 160 -15.31 -9.54 5.18
C GLU A 160 -16.17 -8.58 4.36
N TYR A 161 -15.67 -7.39 4.03
CA TYR A 161 -16.38 -6.38 3.23
C TYR A 161 -17.74 -6.01 3.80
N TRP A 162 -17.79 -5.74 5.10
CA TRP A 162 -19.03 -5.33 5.76
C TRP A 162 -19.57 -4.02 5.22
N ASP A 163 -20.90 -4.00 5.02
CA ASP A 163 -21.63 -2.85 4.51
C ASP A 163 -22.37 -2.13 5.66
N ILE A 164 -22.44 -0.80 5.58
CA ILE A 164 -23.13 0.01 6.59
C ILE A 164 -24.63 -0.24 6.59
N ASP A 165 -25.23 -0.49 5.42
CA ASP A 165 -26.66 -0.74 5.30
C ASP A 165 -27.02 -2.09 5.92
N ASP A 166 -26.24 -3.14 5.67
CA ASP A 166 -26.37 -4.46 6.33
C ASP A 166 -26.23 -4.33 7.86
N TRP A 167 -25.28 -3.54 8.34
CA TRP A 167 -25.06 -3.32 9.77
C TRP A 167 -26.24 -2.60 10.41
N MET A 168 -26.79 -1.56 9.76
CA MET A 168 -27.97 -0.83 10.26
C MET A 168 -29.21 -1.71 10.27
N GLU A 169 -29.40 -2.55 9.24
CA GLU A 169 -30.52 -3.52 9.17
C GLU A 169 -30.44 -4.52 10.31
N LEU A 170 -29.28 -5.16 10.52
CA LEU A 170 -29.06 -6.10 11.63
C LEU A 170 -29.29 -5.46 13.00
N LYS A 171 -28.86 -4.21 13.17
CA LYS A 171 -29.02 -3.47 14.41
C LYS A 171 -30.48 -3.11 14.72
N SER A 172 -31.29 -2.89 13.68
CA SER A 172 -32.72 -2.53 13.82
C SER A 172 -33.64 -3.73 13.87
N LYS A 173 -33.13 -4.94 13.60
CA LYS A 173 -33.91 -6.17 13.55
C LYS A 173 -34.41 -6.55 14.97
N PRO A 174 -35.74 -6.73 15.21
CA PRO A 174 -36.28 -6.99 16.53
C PRO A 174 -35.90 -8.36 17.09
N GLU A 175 -35.71 -9.38 16.24
CA GLU A 175 -35.32 -10.74 16.62
C GLU A 175 -34.21 -11.27 15.69
N PRO A 176 -32.95 -10.88 15.93
CA PRO A 176 -31.82 -11.41 15.16
C PRO A 176 -31.54 -12.88 15.57
N THR A 177 -31.04 -13.67 14.62
CA THR A 177 -30.56 -15.03 14.88
C THR A 177 -29.21 -15.00 15.64
N ASP A 178 -28.84 -16.13 16.28
CA ASP A 178 -27.56 -16.23 17.03
C ASP A 178 -26.35 -15.93 16.14
N GLU A 179 -26.40 -16.31 14.86
CA GLU A 179 -25.34 -16.04 13.87
C GLU A 179 -25.26 -14.54 13.53
N GLU A 180 -26.41 -13.88 13.33
CA GLU A 180 -26.52 -12.45 13.11
C GLU A 180 -26.05 -11.63 14.32
N LEU A 181 -26.37 -12.10 15.55
CA LEU A 181 -25.88 -11.49 16.79
C LEU A 181 -24.35 -11.59 16.90
N SER A 182 -23.79 -12.74 16.57
CA SER A 182 -22.34 -12.94 16.56
C SER A 182 -21.65 -12.00 15.57
N LYS A 183 -22.17 -11.90 14.35
CA LYS A 183 -21.67 -10.98 13.30
C LYS A 183 -21.75 -9.52 13.78
N LEU A 184 -22.88 -9.11 14.33
CA LEU A 184 -23.09 -7.76 14.85
C LEU A 184 -22.12 -7.43 15.99
N ALA A 185 -21.84 -8.39 16.88
CA ALA A 185 -20.89 -8.23 17.98
C ALA A 185 -19.47 -8.00 17.46
N VAL A 186 -19.03 -8.76 16.44
CA VAL A 186 -17.72 -8.61 15.83
C VAL A 186 -17.59 -7.24 15.17
N MET A 187 -18.58 -6.83 14.37
CA MET A 187 -18.60 -5.51 13.71
C MET A 187 -18.53 -4.36 14.73
N ASN A 188 -19.35 -4.41 15.78
CA ASN A 188 -19.37 -3.39 16.84
C ASN A 188 -18.02 -3.33 17.59
N THR A 189 -17.44 -4.49 17.88
CA THR A 189 -16.14 -4.56 18.58
C THR A 189 -15.03 -3.94 17.75
N LEU A 190 -14.99 -4.20 16.44
CA LEU A 190 -14.02 -3.60 15.54
C LEU A 190 -14.14 -2.07 15.52
N LEU A 191 -15.36 -1.56 15.30
CA LEU A 191 -15.63 -0.12 15.29
C LEU A 191 -15.25 0.55 16.60
N GLU A 192 -15.56 -0.08 17.75
CA GLU A 192 -15.25 0.46 19.06
C GLU A 192 -13.74 0.45 19.35
N ARG A 193 -13.01 -0.60 18.97
CA ARG A 193 -11.54 -0.64 19.07
C ARG A 193 -10.90 0.50 18.29
N VAL A 194 -11.29 0.70 17.04
CA VAL A 194 -10.81 1.79 16.21
C VAL A 194 -11.15 3.15 16.82
N ARG A 195 -12.40 3.31 17.31
CA ARG A 195 -12.84 4.54 17.94
C ARG A 195 -12.05 4.87 19.19
N ILE A 196 -11.77 3.89 20.06
CA ILE A 196 -10.96 4.07 21.28
C ILE A 196 -9.55 4.51 20.89
N ALA A 197 -8.92 3.83 19.93
CA ALA A 197 -7.54 4.16 19.49
C ALA A 197 -7.43 5.58 18.91
N LEU A 198 -8.45 6.02 18.18
CA LEU A 198 -8.49 7.35 17.56
C LEU A 198 -8.99 8.45 18.51
N SER A 199 -9.64 8.10 19.62
CA SER A 199 -10.16 9.04 20.62
C SER A 199 -9.17 9.33 21.76
N ASP A 200 -7.96 8.73 21.71
CA ASP A 200 -6.93 8.94 22.70
C ASP A 200 -6.55 10.43 22.78
N LYS A 201 -6.55 10.96 24.02
CA LYS A 201 -6.32 12.39 24.29
C LYS A 201 -4.94 12.87 23.84
N ASP A 202 -3.94 11.98 23.82
CA ASP A 202 -2.58 12.29 23.44
C ASP A 202 -2.37 12.26 21.92
N LYS A 203 -3.33 11.72 21.17
CA LYS A 203 -3.24 11.52 19.72
C LYS A 203 -4.23 12.39 18.94
N ARG A 204 -5.35 12.77 19.55
CA ARG A 204 -6.43 13.51 18.88
C ARG A 204 -6.28 15.01 19.04
N PRO A 205 -6.51 15.82 17.96
CA PRO A 205 -6.68 17.26 18.09
C PRO A 205 -7.87 17.62 19.00
N LEU A 206 -7.71 18.62 19.86
CA LEU A 206 -8.72 19.00 20.86
C LEU A 206 -10.08 19.42 20.29
N CYS A 207 -10.11 19.88 19.03
CA CYS A 207 -11.30 20.45 18.41
C CYS A 207 -11.95 19.51 17.37
N GLU A 208 -11.53 18.25 17.27
CA GLU A 208 -12.02 17.32 16.25
C GLU A 208 -12.85 16.22 16.84
N LEU A 209 -14.04 15.99 16.26
CA LEU A 209 -14.91 14.87 16.59
C LEU A 209 -14.62 13.72 15.62
N VAL A 210 -14.25 12.57 16.15
CA VAL A 210 -13.97 11.36 15.37
C VAL A 210 -15.24 10.50 15.30
N GLU A 211 -15.68 10.23 14.06
CA GLU A 211 -16.78 9.31 13.76
C GLU A 211 -16.21 8.11 12.98
N VAL A 212 -16.45 6.89 13.44
CA VAL A 212 -15.99 5.66 12.80
C VAL A 212 -17.18 4.90 12.24
N ASN A 213 -17.17 4.62 10.95
CA ASN A 213 -18.25 3.99 10.21
C ASN A 213 -17.76 2.83 9.34
N LEU A 214 -18.68 1.96 8.93
CA LEU A 214 -18.47 1.00 7.86
C LEU A 214 -18.68 1.66 6.50
N PRO A 215 -18.07 1.13 5.41
CA PRO A 215 -18.30 1.65 4.07
C PRO A 215 -19.66 1.21 3.53
N LYS A 216 -20.15 1.93 2.54
CA LYS A 216 -21.30 1.55 1.75
C LYS A 216 -20.86 0.75 0.52
N LYS A 217 -21.52 -0.36 0.26
CA LYS A 217 -21.24 -1.21 -0.89
C LYS A 217 -22.01 -0.74 -2.11
N ILE A 218 -21.33 -0.61 -3.24
CA ILE A 218 -21.92 -0.41 -4.56
C ILE A 218 -21.77 -1.73 -5.33
N ASP A 219 -22.88 -2.45 -5.52
CA ASP A 219 -22.88 -3.66 -6.34
C ASP A 219 -23.00 -3.31 -7.82
N VAL A 220 -22.05 -3.80 -8.62
CA VAL A 220 -21.98 -3.58 -10.07
C VAL A 220 -21.85 -4.91 -10.77
N SER A 221 -22.71 -5.16 -11.75
CA SER A 221 -22.62 -6.36 -12.62
C SER A 221 -22.55 -5.94 -14.07
N PHE A 222 -21.64 -6.56 -14.84
CA PHE A 222 -21.47 -6.27 -16.25
C PHE A 222 -20.92 -7.48 -17.00
N THR A 223 -21.08 -7.45 -18.33
CA THR A 223 -20.56 -8.51 -19.21
C THR A 223 -19.47 -7.94 -20.10
N VAL A 224 -18.36 -8.68 -20.21
CA VAL A 224 -17.23 -8.35 -21.10
C VAL A 224 -17.28 -9.30 -22.29
N GLU A 225 -17.57 -8.74 -23.46
CA GLU A 225 -17.60 -9.46 -24.74
C GLU A 225 -16.24 -9.32 -25.42
N ILE A 226 -15.64 -10.45 -25.77
CA ILE A 226 -14.30 -10.52 -26.36
C ILE A 226 -14.39 -11.10 -27.76
N THR A 227 -13.74 -10.43 -28.72
CA THR A 227 -13.41 -10.99 -30.00
C THR A 227 -11.96 -11.47 -29.97
N ALA A 228 -11.72 -12.76 -30.25
CA ALA A 228 -10.38 -13.35 -30.27
C ALA A 228 -9.68 -13.09 -31.61
N THR A 229 -8.34 -13.11 -31.63
CA THR A 229 -7.55 -13.22 -32.87
C THR A 229 -7.60 -14.64 -33.42
N MET A 230 -7.26 -14.84 -34.70
CA MET A 230 -7.22 -16.20 -35.30
C MET A 230 -6.20 -17.13 -34.61
N SER A 231 -5.19 -16.58 -33.98
CA SER A 231 -4.19 -17.31 -33.20
C SER A 231 -4.54 -17.47 -31.71
N GLY A 232 -5.77 -17.06 -31.31
CA GLY A 232 -6.21 -17.10 -29.93
C GLY A 232 -6.16 -18.51 -29.33
N SER A 233 -5.61 -18.61 -28.11
CA SER A 233 -5.50 -19.83 -27.34
C SER A 233 -6.90 -20.36 -26.92
N PRO A 234 -7.11 -21.68 -26.85
CA PRO A 234 -8.32 -22.23 -26.24
C PRO A 234 -8.56 -21.82 -24.80
N SER A 235 -7.52 -21.38 -24.09
CA SER A 235 -7.58 -20.87 -22.69
C SER A 235 -7.89 -19.39 -22.58
N LEU A 236 -8.06 -18.67 -23.70
CA LEU A 236 -8.19 -17.21 -23.72
C LEU A 236 -9.25 -16.68 -22.75
N LYS A 237 -10.43 -17.30 -22.72
CA LYS A 237 -11.49 -16.94 -21.78
C LYS A 237 -11.01 -16.99 -20.33
N GLY A 238 -10.37 -18.09 -19.93
CA GLY A 238 -9.87 -18.27 -18.57
C GLY A 238 -8.73 -17.31 -18.21
N ASP A 239 -7.90 -16.94 -19.16
CA ASP A 239 -6.79 -16.00 -18.92
C ASP A 239 -7.32 -14.57 -18.76
N VAL A 240 -8.32 -14.16 -19.53
CA VAL A 240 -9.01 -12.89 -19.36
C VAL A 240 -9.79 -12.85 -18.05
N GLU A 241 -10.53 -13.92 -17.70
CA GLU A 241 -11.22 -14.01 -16.41
C GLU A 241 -10.26 -13.86 -15.23
N LYS A 242 -9.09 -14.48 -15.28
CA LYS A 242 -8.05 -14.32 -14.22
C LYS A 242 -7.54 -12.88 -14.12
N ALA A 243 -7.20 -12.26 -15.25
CA ALA A 243 -6.70 -10.89 -15.29
C ALA A 243 -7.77 -9.90 -14.78
N LEU A 244 -9.00 -10.05 -15.25
CA LEU A 244 -10.13 -9.22 -14.85
C LEU A 244 -10.46 -9.39 -13.36
N ASN A 245 -10.56 -10.62 -12.88
CA ASN A 245 -10.82 -10.90 -11.46
C ASN A 245 -9.71 -10.36 -10.55
N ALA A 246 -8.45 -10.42 -10.97
CA ALA A 246 -7.35 -9.81 -10.22
C ALA A 246 -7.48 -8.28 -10.12
N TYR A 247 -7.91 -7.64 -11.20
CA TYR A 247 -8.19 -6.21 -11.23
C TYR A 247 -9.39 -5.85 -10.34
N LEU A 248 -10.52 -6.56 -10.48
CA LEU A 248 -11.73 -6.31 -9.70
C LEU A 248 -11.52 -6.54 -8.19
N LYS A 249 -10.79 -7.58 -7.80
CA LYS A 249 -10.39 -7.79 -6.40
C LYS A 249 -9.57 -6.64 -5.83
N ARG A 250 -8.74 -5.99 -6.65
CA ARG A 250 -7.99 -4.81 -6.22
C ARG A 250 -8.89 -3.60 -6.01
N ILE A 251 -9.90 -3.40 -6.88
CA ILE A 251 -10.92 -2.35 -6.70
C ILE A 251 -11.71 -2.60 -5.42
N GLN A 252 -12.22 -3.82 -5.23
CA GLN A 252 -13.04 -4.20 -4.08
C GLN A 252 -12.33 -4.01 -2.72
N LYS A 253 -10.99 -4.09 -2.71
CA LYS A 253 -10.17 -3.90 -1.50
C LYS A 253 -9.81 -2.44 -1.21
N THR A 254 -10.38 -1.49 -1.90
CA THR A 254 -10.01 -0.08 -1.76
C THR A 254 -11.27 0.78 -1.69
N ILE A 255 -11.36 1.62 -0.66
CA ILE A 255 -12.43 2.63 -0.52
C ILE A 255 -12.15 3.79 -1.48
N SER A 256 -13.21 4.47 -1.94
CA SER A 256 -13.12 5.67 -2.78
C SER A 256 -12.36 5.45 -4.09
N ARG A 257 -12.52 4.27 -4.68
CA ARG A 257 -11.85 3.93 -5.93
C ARG A 257 -12.86 3.69 -7.03
N ASP A 258 -12.76 4.50 -8.08
CA ASP A 258 -13.62 4.42 -9.25
C ASP A 258 -13.37 3.16 -10.08
N LEU A 259 -14.44 2.60 -10.62
CA LEU A 259 -14.38 1.55 -11.65
C LEU A 259 -14.46 2.21 -13.03
N VAL A 260 -13.32 2.33 -13.69
CA VAL A 260 -13.18 3.04 -14.97
C VAL A 260 -13.24 2.04 -16.13
N VAL A 261 -14.18 2.25 -17.05
CA VAL A 261 -14.44 1.39 -18.22
C VAL A 261 -13.18 1.20 -19.06
N ASN A 262 -12.43 2.27 -19.33
CA ASN A 262 -11.19 2.19 -20.11
C ASN A 262 -10.10 1.34 -19.46
N GLN A 263 -10.05 1.29 -18.13
CA GLN A 263 -9.10 0.44 -17.41
C GLN A 263 -9.49 -1.04 -17.52
N ILE A 264 -10.79 -1.36 -17.49
CA ILE A 264 -11.29 -2.71 -17.72
C ILE A 264 -10.90 -3.19 -19.12
N ILE A 265 -11.17 -2.34 -20.14
CA ILE A 265 -10.79 -2.64 -21.53
C ILE A 265 -9.27 -2.87 -21.64
N GLY A 266 -8.47 -1.99 -21.05
CA GLY A 266 -7.00 -2.12 -21.06
C GLY A 266 -6.49 -3.39 -20.41
N VAL A 267 -7.06 -3.82 -19.29
CA VAL A 267 -6.70 -5.07 -18.61
C VAL A 267 -7.03 -6.29 -19.48
N CYS A 268 -8.20 -6.28 -20.15
CA CYS A 268 -8.60 -7.37 -21.02
C CYS A 268 -7.75 -7.41 -22.32
N GLN A 269 -7.46 -6.25 -22.91
CA GLN A 269 -6.62 -6.15 -24.12
C GLN A 269 -5.15 -6.50 -23.88
N ALA A 270 -4.65 -6.39 -22.66
CA ALA A 270 -3.31 -6.80 -22.31
C ALA A 270 -3.09 -8.33 -22.37
N VAL A 271 -4.18 -9.11 -22.45
CA VAL A 271 -4.10 -10.57 -22.58
C VAL A 271 -3.84 -10.93 -24.05
N PRO A 272 -2.75 -11.68 -24.35
CA PRO A 272 -2.45 -12.07 -25.72
C PRO A 272 -3.57 -12.89 -26.36
N GLY A 273 -3.95 -12.52 -27.58
CA GLY A 273 -5.03 -13.19 -28.31
C GLY A 273 -6.39 -12.48 -28.25
N VAL A 274 -6.49 -11.37 -27.53
CA VAL A 274 -7.68 -10.49 -27.54
C VAL A 274 -7.55 -9.46 -28.66
N TYR A 275 -8.51 -9.46 -29.59
CA TYR A 275 -8.57 -8.48 -30.68
C TYR A 275 -9.41 -7.25 -30.30
N LYS A 276 -10.62 -7.49 -29.77
CA LYS A 276 -11.58 -6.43 -29.41
C LYS A 276 -12.27 -6.77 -28.10
N VAL A 277 -12.54 -5.74 -27.31
CA VAL A 277 -13.31 -5.85 -26.06
C VAL A 277 -14.47 -4.87 -26.12
N GLU A 278 -15.66 -5.35 -25.82
CA GLU A 278 -16.87 -4.58 -25.64
C GLU A 278 -17.46 -4.85 -24.26
N ILE A 279 -17.99 -3.83 -23.60
CA ILE A 279 -18.58 -3.96 -22.27
C ILE A 279 -20.05 -3.64 -22.37
N THR A 280 -20.90 -4.54 -21.89
CA THR A 280 -22.34 -4.38 -21.80
C THR A 280 -22.79 -4.41 -20.33
N GLY A 281 -23.80 -3.61 -20.00
CA GLY A 281 -24.29 -3.48 -18.62
C GLY A 281 -23.63 -2.36 -17.81
N LEU A 282 -22.67 -1.63 -18.38
CA LEU A 282 -22.08 -0.40 -17.81
C LEU A 282 -22.32 0.76 -18.77
N GLU A 283 -23.06 1.78 -18.34
CA GLU A 283 -23.31 3.00 -19.15
C GLU A 283 -22.11 3.99 -19.09
N GLY A 284 -21.15 3.78 -18.19
CA GLY A 284 -19.98 4.64 -18.02
C GLY A 284 -19.16 4.24 -16.78
N ASP A 285 -18.26 5.14 -16.39
CA ASP A 285 -17.44 4.95 -15.20
C ASP A 285 -18.30 5.01 -13.94
N VAL A 286 -18.12 4.05 -13.04
CA VAL A 286 -18.78 4.03 -11.73
C VAL A 286 -17.86 4.72 -10.74
N ARG A 287 -18.35 5.81 -10.14
CA ARG A 287 -17.62 6.57 -9.12
C ARG A 287 -17.99 6.09 -7.73
N ALA A 288 -17.00 5.99 -6.87
CA ALA A 288 -17.16 5.69 -5.46
C ALA A 288 -16.81 6.93 -4.63
N ASP A 289 -17.69 7.31 -3.72
CA ASP A 289 -17.43 8.40 -2.78
C ASP A 289 -16.48 7.94 -1.66
N TYR A 290 -16.04 8.87 -0.78
CA TYR A 290 -15.09 8.64 0.30
C TYR A 290 -15.51 7.53 1.31
N ASN A 291 -16.79 7.21 1.37
CA ASN A 291 -17.36 6.18 2.24
C ASN A 291 -17.90 4.97 1.47
N GLU A 292 -17.56 4.83 0.20
CA GLU A 292 -18.09 3.78 -0.66
C GLU A 292 -16.99 2.87 -1.19
N PHE A 293 -17.31 1.59 -1.40
CA PHE A 293 -16.46 0.66 -2.14
C PHE A 293 -17.26 -0.10 -3.19
N ILE A 294 -16.62 -0.46 -4.29
CA ILE A 294 -17.28 -1.12 -5.42
C ILE A 294 -17.05 -2.64 -5.32
N SER A 295 -18.15 -3.39 -5.27
CA SER A 295 -18.17 -4.84 -5.42
C SER A 295 -18.65 -5.18 -6.83
N ALA A 296 -17.68 -5.46 -7.71
CA ALA A 296 -17.98 -5.71 -9.12
C ALA A 296 -17.90 -7.20 -9.46
N ALA A 297 -18.93 -7.70 -10.16
CA ALA A 297 -18.97 -9.02 -10.75
C ALA A 297 -19.01 -8.90 -12.27
N ALA A 298 -18.14 -9.63 -12.96
CA ALA A 298 -18.08 -9.59 -14.42
C ALA A 298 -18.18 -10.99 -15.01
N GLU A 299 -19.00 -11.12 -16.06
CA GLU A 299 -19.08 -12.31 -16.89
C GLU A 299 -18.28 -12.08 -18.18
N VAL A 300 -17.45 -13.06 -18.58
CA VAL A 300 -16.67 -12.98 -19.81
C VAL A 300 -17.26 -13.89 -20.87
N VAL A 301 -17.59 -13.32 -22.01
CA VAL A 301 -18.17 -14.03 -23.17
C VAL A 301 -17.27 -13.83 -24.39
N VAL A 302 -16.92 -14.93 -25.05
CA VAL A 302 -16.18 -14.89 -26.33
C VAL A 302 -17.21 -14.93 -27.46
N THR A 303 -17.35 -13.81 -28.21
CA THR A 303 -18.41 -13.64 -29.22
C THR A 303 -17.99 -13.97 -30.63
N GLY A 304 -16.69 -14.08 -30.93
CA GLY A 304 -16.22 -14.39 -32.27
C GLY A 304 -14.71 -14.46 -32.38
N VAL A 305 -14.25 -14.72 -33.61
CA VAL A 305 -12.84 -14.69 -33.99
C VAL A 305 -12.67 -13.70 -35.13
N SER A 306 -11.70 -12.80 -35.00
CA SER A 306 -11.39 -11.81 -36.04
C SER A 306 -10.82 -12.51 -37.28
N ASN A 307 -11.24 -12.07 -38.46
CA ASN A 307 -10.67 -12.51 -39.73
C ASN A 307 -9.42 -11.70 -40.14
N GLU A 308 -9.05 -10.71 -39.37
CA GLU A 308 -7.83 -9.92 -39.64
C GLU A 308 -6.60 -10.72 -39.18
N ARG A 309 -5.60 -10.76 -40.07
CA ARG A 309 -4.27 -11.29 -39.76
C ARG A 309 -3.47 -10.19 -39.09
N GLU A 310 -2.78 -10.55 -38.01
CA GLU A 310 -1.78 -9.67 -37.41
C GLU A 310 -0.70 -9.25 -38.43
#